data_921eb7e886fb9e11665e90f5b1a79137
#
_entry.id   921eb7e886fb9e11665e90f5b1a79137
#
_cell.length_a   1.000
_cell.length_b   1.000
_cell.length_c   1.000
_cell.angle_alpha   90.00
_cell.angle_beta   90.00
_cell.angle_gamma   90.00
#
_symmetry.space_group_name_H-M   'P 1'
#
loop_
_entity.id
_entity.type
_entity.pdbx_description
1 polymer ?
#
loop_
_entity_poly.entity_id
_entity_poly.type
_entity_poly.pdbx_seq_one_letter_code
_entity_poly.pdbx_strand_id
1 'polypeptide(L)'
;MSQNLIIVRDLDIGKYKVNNYWSSKNEDLTKVIDVTYHDYWPEYVRQFDDEGILWVNDIKASDVSPAIKTLYANSKTRMVISGLIKNGDDIIGIISMEHEKPYAYKAEEKEMLLTSIAIISTFLVKKYQEKEKNQYLNAIQMILDFQENGIYVIDPNTYKLVYYNHKIKHIFNQVKVGDYCYKSFRGYDEPCADCPIKDMKDSDLSYTKLIYNCNISAQLETTVKRVRWINSQDVAAVTSIDITKYYNEK
;
A
#
# COMPACT_ATOMS: atom_id res chain seq x y z
N MET A 1 -0.07 -35.87 14.34
CA MET A 1 -0.72 -34.58 14.52
C MET A 1 -0.20 -33.64 13.45
N SER A 2 -1.07 -32.87 12.86
CA SER A 2 -0.71 -31.91 11.81
C SER A 2 -0.98 -30.49 12.28
N GLN A 3 -0.16 -29.57 11.88
CA GLN A 3 -0.34 -28.15 12.05
C GLN A 3 -0.07 -27.43 10.73
N ASN A 4 -0.78 -26.35 10.50
CA ASN A 4 -0.63 -25.51 9.32
C ASN A 4 -0.37 -24.09 9.76
N LEU A 5 0.60 -23.47 9.16
CA LEU A 5 1.04 -22.13 9.47
C LEU A 5 1.03 -21.28 8.21
N ILE A 6 0.57 -20.05 8.31
CA ILE A 6 0.72 -19.03 7.29
C ILE A 6 1.44 -17.86 7.91
N ILE A 7 2.66 -17.62 7.47
CA ILE A 7 3.51 -16.53 7.93
C ILE A 7 3.61 -15.51 6.80
N VAL A 8 3.28 -14.26 7.08
CA VAL A 8 3.33 -13.17 6.10
C VAL A 8 4.07 -11.98 6.70
N ARG A 9 4.80 -11.26 5.86
CA ARG A 9 5.47 -10.02 6.24
C ARG A 9 4.45 -8.97 6.65
N ASP A 10 4.60 -8.42 7.84
CA ASP A 10 3.82 -7.28 8.30
C ASP A 10 4.41 -6.00 7.72
N LEU A 11 3.60 -5.29 6.91
CA LEU A 11 4.02 -4.05 6.26
C LEU A 11 4.26 -2.89 7.23
N ASP A 12 3.62 -2.92 8.41
CA ASP A 12 3.73 -1.82 9.38
C ASP A 12 5.05 -1.88 10.14
N ILE A 13 5.56 -3.09 10.40
CA ILE A 13 6.80 -3.31 11.16
C ILE A 13 7.93 -3.93 10.34
N GLY A 14 7.68 -4.31 9.09
CA GLY A 14 8.66 -4.94 8.20
C GLY A 14 9.10 -6.34 8.61
N LYS A 15 8.48 -6.95 9.61
CA LYS A 15 8.82 -8.27 10.15
C LYS A 15 7.81 -9.32 9.70
N TYR A 16 8.25 -10.57 9.67
CA TYR A 16 7.37 -11.71 9.42
C TYR A 16 6.63 -12.09 10.69
N LYS A 17 5.33 -12.30 10.57
CA LYS A 17 4.48 -12.78 11.66
C LYS A 17 3.53 -13.86 11.20
N VAL A 18 3.04 -14.67 12.12
CA VAL A 18 1.97 -15.62 11.86
C VAL A 18 0.69 -14.86 11.56
N ASN A 19 0.19 -15.05 10.35
CA ASN A 19 -1.07 -14.44 9.93
C ASN A 19 -2.26 -15.33 10.27
N ASN A 20 -2.12 -16.64 10.02
CA ASN A 20 -3.11 -17.66 10.38
C ASN A 20 -2.40 -18.96 10.75
N TYR A 21 -2.98 -19.69 11.68
CA TYR A 21 -2.53 -21.03 12.00
C TYR A 21 -3.71 -21.94 12.32
N TRP A 22 -3.49 -23.24 12.14
CA TRP A 22 -4.37 -24.29 12.59
C TRP A 22 -3.53 -25.40 13.22
N SER A 23 -3.93 -25.85 14.39
CA SER A 23 -3.30 -26.97 15.08
C SER A 23 -4.37 -27.96 15.54
N SER A 24 -4.12 -29.25 15.35
CA SER A 24 -5.01 -30.30 15.86
C SER A 24 -5.09 -30.33 17.39
N LYS A 25 -4.20 -29.63 18.11
CA LYS A 25 -4.17 -29.53 19.57
C LYS A 25 -4.70 -28.22 20.13
N ASN A 26 -5.12 -27.30 19.28
CA ASN A 26 -5.56 -25.96 19.70
C ASN A 26 -4.49 -25.17 20.48
N GLU A 27 -3.20 -25.43 20.22
CA GLU A 27 -2.07 -24.71 20.84
C GLU A 27 -1.89 -23.35 20.18
N ASP A 28 -1.63 -22.31 20.98
CA ASP A 28 -1.31 -20.97 20.47
C ASP A 28 0.15 -20.91 19.98
N LEU A 29 0.31 -20.92 18.66
CA LEU A 29 1.61 -20.90 18.00
C LEU A 29 2.16 -19.47 17.74
N THR A 30 1.39 -18.43 18.05
CA THR A 30 1.80 -17.05 17.80
C THR A 30 3.05 -16.64 18.57
N LYS A 31 3.24 -17.20 19.76
CA LYS A 31 4.39 -16.91 20.63
C LYS A 31 5.68 -17.62 20.22
N VAL A 32 5.59 -18.72 19.48
CA VAL A 32 6.75 -19.55 19.12
C VAL A 32 7.50 -18.97 17.93
N ILE A 33 6.84 -18.18 17.08
CA ILE A 33 7.34 -17.82 15.76
C ILE A 33 7.97 -16.42 15.72
N ASP A 34 7.62 -15.54 16.65
CA ASP A 34 8.05 -14.13 16.64
C ASP A 34 9.58 -13.96 16.82
N VAL A 35 10.25 -14.91 17.44
CA VAL A 35 11.70 -14.84 17.75
C VAL A 35 12.52 -15.74 16.82
N THR A 36 12.01 -16.89 16.44
CA THR A 36 12.82 -17.99 15.85
C THR A 36 12.99 -17.88 14.34
N TYR A 37 11.96 -17.43 13.62
CA TYR A 37 12.01 -17.39 12.15
C TYR A 37 12.86 -16.25 11.60
N HIS A 38 12.97 -15.12 12.30
CA HIS A 38 13.71 -13.96 11.77
C HIS A 38 15.22 -14.24 11.63
N ASP A 39 15.80 -14.96 12.60
CA ASP A 39 17.24 -15.23 12.63
C ASP A 39 17.66 -16.33 11.63
N TYR A 40 16.74 -17.26 11.33
CA TYR A 40 17.00 -18.40 10.42
C TYR A 40 16.40 -18.18 9.02
N TRP A 41 15.73 -17.07 8.77
CA TRP A 41 15.01 -16.82 7.51
C TRP A 41 15.87 -16.98 6.25
N PRO A 42 17.09 -16.38 6.15
CA PRO A 42 17.90 -16.51 4.94
C PRO A 42 18.32 -17.96 4.66
N GLU A 43 18.64 -18.71 5.70
CA GLU A 43 19.05 -20.11 5.59
C GLU A 43 17.85 -21.02 5.27
N TYR A 44 16.69 -20.72 5.84
CA TYR A 44 15.45 -21.43 5.58
C TYR A 44 15.02 -21.29 4.12
N VAL A 45 15.04 -20.08 3.59
CA VAL A 45 14.63 -19.79 2.20
C VAL A 45 15.55 -20.48 1.19
N ARG A 46 16.83 -20.65 1.48
CA ARG A 46 17.77 -21.37 0.60
C ARG A 46 17.50 -22.86 0.44
N GLN A 47 16.66 -23.44 1.28
CA GLN A 47 16.29 -24.84 1.23
C GLN A 47 15.12 -25.13 0.25
N PHE A 48 14.51 -24.09 -0.27
CA PHE A 48 13.41 -24.22 -1.23
C PHE A 48 13.98 -24.49 -2.63
N ASP A 49 13.24 -25.29 -3.39
CA ASP A 49 13.57 -25.55 -4.80
C ASP A 49 13.23 -24.35 -5.71
N ASP A 50 13.49 -24.50 -7.01
CA ASP A 50 13.26 -23.46 -8.01
C ASP A 50 11.76 -23.07 -8.13
N GLU A 51 10.86 -23.99 -7.77
CA GLU A 51 9.41 -23.77 -7.74
C GLU A 51 8.97 -23.03 -6.44
N GLY A 52 9.91 -22.86 -5.49
CA GLY A 52 9.65 -22.23 -4.20
C GLY A 52 8.98 -23.17 -3.21
N ILE A 53 9.26 -24.46 -3.29
CA ILE A 53 8.71 -25.48 -2.41
C ILE A 53 9.84 -26.14 -1.61
N LEU A 54 9.61 -26.28 -0.31
CA LEU A 54 10.44 -27.10 0.58
C LEU A 54 9.64 -28.36 0.94
N TRP A 55 10.25 -29.52 0.67
CA TRP A 55 9.61 -30.80 0.95
C TRP A 55 10.53 -31.71 1.76
N VAL A 56 10.21 -31.95 3.03
CA VAL A 56 11.00 -32.78 3.94
C VAL A 56 10.11 -33.85 4.58
N ASN A 57 10.28 -35.10 4.18
CA ASN A 57 9.50 -36.23 4.69
C ASN A 57 9.86 -36.63 6.15
N ASP A 58 11.11 -36.40 6.54
CA ASP A 58 11.58 -36.60 7.91
C ASP A 58 12.80 -35.69 8.18
N ILE A 59 12.60 -34.64 8.98
CA ILE A 59 13.63 -33.65 9.32
C ILE A 59 14.85 -34.29 9.97
N LYS A 60 14.68 -35.35 10.77
CA LYS A 60 15.77 -36.01 11.47
C LYS A 60 16.62 -36.90 10.54
N ALA A 61 16.01 -37.46 9.52
CA ALA A 61 16.66 -38.37 8.57
C ALA A 61 17.10 -37.67 7.28
N SER A 62 16.56 -36.48 6.96
CA SER A 62 16.85 -35.76 5.73
C SER A 62 18.16 -34.95 5.83
N ASP A 63 18.78 -34.75 4.68
CA ASP A 63 19.96 -33.87 4.53
C ASP A 63 19.52 -32.40 4.39
N VAL A 64 18.93 -31.88 5.44
CA VAL A 64 18.58 -30.46 5.57
C VAL A 64 19.66 -29.74 6.38
N SER A 65 19.75 -28.41 6.19
CA SER A 65 20.78 -27.63 6.90
C SER A 65 20.70 -27.76 8.42
N PRO A 66 21.82 -27.60 9.12
CA PRO A 66 21.85 -27.59 10.60
C PRO A 66 20.91 -26.56 11.20
N ALA A 67 20.73 -25.39 10.53
CA ALA A 67 19.83 -24.32 10.96
C ALA A 67 18.37 -24.80 10.98
N ILE A 68 17.93 -25.53 9.93
CA ILE A 68 16.60 -26.14 9.88
C ILE A 68 16.42 -27.18 11.00
N LYS A 69 17.42 -28.04 11.22
CA LYS A 69 17.38 -29.01 12.31
C LYS A 69 17.25 -28.33 13.67
N THR A 70 17.96 -27.22 13.87
CA THR A 70 17.90 -26.41 15.09
C THR A 70 16.54 -25.74 15.25
N LEU A 71 15.99 -25.16 14.17
CA LEU A 71 14.66 -24.52 14.17
C LEU A 71 13.57 -25.48 14.66
N TYR A 72 13.63 -26.74 14.23
CA TYR A 72 12.65 -27.76 14.59
C TYR A 72 13.08 -28.63 15.79
N ALA A 73 14.24 -28.39 16.41
CA ALA A 73 14.76 -29.23 17.51
C ALA A 73 13.84 -29.29 18.72
N ASN A 74 13.23 -28.16 19.07
CA ASN A 74 12.32 -28.02 20.20
C ASN A 74 10.86 -28.28 19.83
N SER A 75 10.56 -28.51 18.56
CA SER A 75 9.23 -28.90 18.08
C SER A 75 9.11 -30.41 17.97
N LYS A 76 7.89 -30.91 17.93
CA LYS A 76 7.61 -32.31 17.63
C LYS A 76 7.55 -32.58 16.13
N THR A 77 7.80 -31.57 15.31
CA THR A 77 7.69 -31.66 13.86
C THR A 77 8.75 -32.60 13.31
N ARG A 78 8.30 -33.56 12.53
CA ARG A 78 9.14 -34.55 11.83
C ARG A 78 9.08 -34.36 10.31
N MET A 79 7.96 -33.91 9.81
CA MET A 79 7.75 -33.67 8.39
C MET A 79 7.27 -32.24 8.18
N VAL A 80 7.77 -31.59 7.12
CA VAL A 80 7.37 -30.25 6.72
C VAL A 80 7.24 -30.15 5.20
N ILE A 81 6.17 -29.49 4.77
CA ILE A 81 6.01 -28.96 3.42
C ILE A 81 5.78 -27.47 3.56
N SER A 82 6.58 -26.67 2.85
CA SER A 82 6.40 -25.23 2.86
C SER A 82 6.44 -24.69 1.43
N GLY A 83 5.60 -23.71 1.15
CA GLY A 83 5.61 -22.96 -0.10
C GLY A 83 5.91 -21.49 0.15
N LEU A 84 6.77 -20.90 -0.70
CA LEU A 84 7.04 -19.47 -0.66
C LEU A 84 5.83 -18.70 -1.22
N ILE A 85 5.49 -17.59 -0.57
CA ILE A 85 4.56 -16.59 -1.06
C ILE A 85 5.39 -15.48 -1.66
N LYS A 86 5.36 -15.32 -3.00
CA LYS A 86 6.17 -14.35 -3.73
C LYS A 86 5.30 -13.25 -4.34
N ASN A 87 5.78 -12.00 -4.25
CA ASN A 87 5.25 -10.85 -4.98
C ASN A 87 6.34 -10.38 -5.95
N GLY A 88 6.32 -10.88 -7.19
CA GLY A 88 7.46 -10.79 -8.09
C GLY A 88 8.67 -11.54 -7.52
N ASP A 89 9.79 -10.85 -7.37
CA ASP A 89 11.02 -11.41 -6.78
C ASP A 89 11.06 -11.30 -5.24
N ASP A 90 10.15 -10.54 -4.64
CA ASP A 90 10.11 -10.35 -3.19
C ASP A 90 9.35 -11.49 -2.50
N ILE A 91 9.97 -12.11 -1.50
CA ILE A 91 9.34 -13.14 -0.68
C ILE A 91 8.60 -12.44 0.45
N ILE A 92 7.28 -12.48 0.39
CA ILE A 92 6.40 -11.83 1.37
C ILE A 92 5.92 -12.78 2.48
N GLY A 93 6.18 -14.08 2.36
CA GLY A 93 5.79 -15.04 3.36
C GLY A 93 5.99 -16.48 2.97
N ILE A 94 5.51 -17.38 3.83
CA ILE A 94 5.46 -18.82 3.61
C ILE A 94 4.11 -19.40 4.06
N ILE A 95 3.74 -20.50 3.44
CA ILE A 95 2.70 -21.41 3.91
C ILE A 95 3.40 -22.69 4.32
N SER A 96 3.21 -23.17 5.54
CA SER A 96 3.84 -24.36 6.06
C SER A 96 2.80 -25.35 6.57
N MET A 97 2.97 -26.62 6.21
CA MET A 97 2.20 -27.75 6.73
C MET A 97 3.16 -28.71 7.41
N GLU A 98 2.90 -29.02 8.67
CA GLU A 98 3.82 -29.76 9.52
C GLU A 98 3.13 -30.98 10.13
N HIS A 99 3.90 -32.04 10.36
CA HIS A 99 3.43 -33.26 10.96
C HIS A 99 4.41 -33.84 11.99
N GLU A 100 3.91 -34.36 13.11
CA GLU A 100 4.73 -34.96 14.19
C GLU A 100 5.33 -36.33 13.82
N LYS A 101 4.90 -36.94 12.75
CA LYS A 101 5.43 -38.22 12.24
C LYS A 101 5.97 -38.04 10.82
N PRO A 102 7.00 -38.80 10.46
CA PRO A 102 7.39 -38.88 9.05
C PRO A 102 6.21 -39.31 8.18
N TYR A 103 6.06 -38.67 7.04
CA TYR A 103 5.00 -39.00 6.11
C TYR A 103 5.49 -38.82 4.66
N ALA A 104 5.27 -39.82 3.84
CA ALA A 104 5.55 -39.75 2.42
C ALA A 104 4.23 -39.63 1.66
N TYR A 105 3.95 -38.44 1.13
CA TYR A 105 2.75 -38.18 0.35
C TYR A 105 2.75 -38.90 -0.97
N LYS A 106 1.56 -39.37 -1.40
CA LYS A 106 1.33 -39.91 -2.76
C LYS A 106 1.34 -38.73 -3.76
N ALA A 107 1.52 -39.05 -5.04
CA ALA A 107 1.59 -38.07 -6.12
C ALA A 107 0.33 -37.16 -6.16
N GLU A 108 -0.85 -37.74 -6.05
CA GLU A 108 -2.11 -37.00 -6.08
C GLU A 108 -2.26 -36.05 -4.87
N GLU A 109 -1.82 -36.51 -3.69
CA GLU A 109 -1.84 -35.69 -2.48
C GLU A 109 -0.87 -34.51 -2.63
N LYS A 110 0.30 -34.71 -3.24
CA LYS A 110 1.27 -33.66 -3.55
C LYS A 110 0.68 -32.59 -4.47
N GLU A 111 0.07 -33.01 -5.57
CA GLU A 111 -0.55 -32.12 -6.55
C GLU A 111 -1.67 -31.26 -5.90
N MET A 112 -2.50 -31.91 -5.07
CA MET A 112 -3.57 -31.20 -4.34
C MET A 112 -3.01 -30.16 -3.36
N LEU A 113 -1.92 -30.48 -2.65
CA LEU A 113 -1.26 -29.55 -1.72
C LEU A 113 -0.61 -28.38 -2.45
N LEU A 114 0.11 -28.65 -3.55
CA LEU A 114 0.74 -27.59 -4.36
C LEU A 114 -0.32 -26.65 -4.94
N THR A 115 -1.42 -27.18 -5.44
CA THR A 115 -2.56 -26.39 -5.93
C THR A 115 -3.15 -25.53 -4.81
N SER A 116 -3.32 -26.09 -3.62
CA SER A 116 -3.83 -25.34 -2.45
C SER A 116 -2.88 -24.20 -2.04
N ILE A 117 -1.57 -24.47 -2.00
CA ILE A 117 -0.55 -23.46 -1.72
C ILE A 117 -0.61 -22.34 -2.76
N ALA A 118 -0.71 -22.67 -4.05
CA ALA A 118 -0.79 -21.70 -5.13
C ALA A 118 -2.03 -20.80 -5.03
N ILE A 119 -3.20 -21.37 -4.74
CA ILE A 119 -4.46 -20.62 -4.57
C ILE A 119 -4.34 -19.65 -3.36
N ILE A 120 -3.90 -20.16 -2.21
CA ILE A 120 -3.75 -19.35 -1.00
C ILE A 120 -2.71 -18.26 -1.22
N SER A 121 -1.57 -18.59 -1.84
CA SER A 121 -0.51 -17.60 -2.16
C SER A 121 -1.05 -16.47 -3.02
N THR A 122 -1.79 -16.79 -4.09
CA THR A 122 -2.40 -15.80 -4.98
C THR A 122 -3.31 -14.83 -4.22
N PHE A 123 -4.15 -15.36 -3.34
CA PHE A 123 -5.02 -14.53 -2.51
C PHE A 123 -4.24 -13.63 -1.55
N LEU A 124 -3.21 -14.17 -0.89
CA LEU A 124 -2.40 -13.42 0.06
C LEU A 124 -1.56 -12.34 -0.61
N VAL A 125 -1.00 -12.62 -1.79
CA VAL A 125 -0.27 -11.63 -2.62
C VAL A 125 -1.19 -10.47 -2.97
N LYS A 126 -2.40 -10.75 -3.45
CA LYS A 126 -3.37 -9.71 -3.78
C LYS A 126 -3.69 -8.83 -2.56
N LYS A 127 -3.95 -9.44 -1.42
CA LYS A 127 -4.24 -8.72 -0.16
C LYS A 127 -3.05 -7.87 0.29
N TYR A 128 -1.83 -8.39 0.13
CA TYR A 128 -0.59 -7.67 0.45
C TYR A 128 -0.42 -6.44 -0.44
N GLN A 129 -0.58 -6.60 -1.77
CA GLN A 129 -0.50 -5.51 -2.74
C GLN A 129 -1.55 -4.41 -2.49
N GLU A 130 -2.78 -4.79 -2.14
CA GLU A 130 -3.84 -3.83 -1.78
C GLU A 130 -3.46 -3.03 -0.53
N LYS A 131 -2.92 -3.69 0.50
CA LYS A 131 -2.46 -3.00 1.73
C LYS A 131 -1.29 -2.06 1.43
N GLU A 132 -0.29 -2.52 0.69
CA GLU A 132 0.88 -1.73 0.29
C GLU A 132 0.45 -0.49 -0.51
N LYS A 133 -0.40 -0.67 -1.52
CA LYS A 133 -0.97 0.44 -2.29
C LYS A 133 -1.66 1.47 -1.40
N ASN A 134 -2.46 1.02 -0.44
CA ASN A 134 -3.15 1.93 0.48
C ASN A 134 -2.18 2.69 1.39
N GLN A 135 -1.09 2.06 1.84
CA GLN A 135 -0.03 2.76 2.59
C GLN A 135 0.64 3.85 1.76
N TYR A 136 0.98 3.58 0.49
CA TYR A 136 1.53 4.59 -0.42
C TYR A 136 0.55 5.75 -0.65
N LEU A 137 -0.73 5.46 -0.88
CA LEU A 137 -1.76 6.49 -1.06
C LEU A 137 -1.89 7.37 0.19
N ASN A 138 -1.91 6.77 1.37
CA ASN A 138 -1.95 7.50 2.63
C ASN A 138 -0.70 8.37 2.84
N ALA A 139 0.48 7.86 2.52
CA ALA A 139 1.72 8.63 2.62
C ALA A 139 1.72 9.85 1.67
N ILE A 140 1.29 9.68 0.42
CA ILE A 140 1.12 10.78 -0.54
C ILE A 140 0.10 11.80 -0.02
N GLN A 141 -1.03 11.34 0.49
CA GLN A 141 -2.05 12.21 1.07
C GLN A 141 -1.49 13.02 2.25
N MET A 142 -0.75 12.38 3.16
CA MET A 142 -0.10 13.08 4.28
C MET A 142 0.87 14.17 3.80
N ILE A 143 1.66 13.90 2.75
CA ILE A 143 2.59 14.89 2.18
C ILE A 143 1.81 16.09 1.61
N LEU A 144 0.73 15.83 0.88
CA LEU A 144 -0.13 16.89 0.32
C LEU A 144 -0.82 17.70 1.41
N ASP A 145 -1.26 17.05 2.48
CA ASP A 145 -1.94 17.70 3.60
C ASP A 145 -0.99 18.50 4.50
N PHE A 146 0.30 18.15 4.51
CA PHE A 146 1.33 18.90 5.20
C PHE A 146 1.72 20.22 4.49
N GLN A 147 1.31 20.38 3.22
CA GLN A 147 1.60 21.62 2.49
C GLN A 147 0.78 22.79 3.05
N GLU A 148 1.49 23.90 3.32
CA GLU A 148 0.86 25.18 3.75
C GLU A 148 0.10 25.87 2.61
N ASN A 149 0.32 25.43 1.36
CA ASN A 149 -0.32 25.95 0.18
C ASN A 149 -1.67 25.26 -0.07
N GLY A 150 -2.65 25.99 -0.56
CA GLY A 150 -3.88 25.43 -1.05
C GLY A 150 -3.63 24.67 -2.35
N ILE A 151 -3.91 23.34 -2.38
CA ILE A 151 -3.80 22.51 -3.58
C ILE A 151 -5.18 21.96 -3.91
N TYR A 152 -5.61 22.14 -5.16
CA TYR A 152 -6.87 21.59 -5.65
C TYR A 152 -6.81 21.28 -7.14
N VAL A 153 -7.67 20.39 -7.58
CA VAL A 153 -7.78 19.95 -8.98
C VAL A 153 -9.20 20.20 -9.46
N ILE A 154 -9.33 20.73 -10.65
CA ILE A 154 -10.60 21.15 -11.25
C ILE A 154 -10.71 20.54 -12.66
N ASP A 155 -11.90 20.10 -13.02
CA ASP A 155 -12.27 19.90 -14.41
C ASP A 155 -12.38 21.26 -15.12
N PRO A 156 -11.52 21.59 -16.11
CA PRO A 156 -11.50 22.90 -16.75
C PRO A 156 -12.75 23.21 -17.57
N ASN A 157 -13.53 22.21 -17.99
CA ASN A 157 -14.74 22.37 -18.79
C ASN A 157 -15.96 22.69 -17.92
N THR A 158 -16.03 22.10 -16.72
CA THR A 158 -17.18 22.23 -15.83
C THR A 158 -16.91 23.11 -14.61
N TYR A 159 -15.62 23.42 -14.34
CA TYR A 159 -15.16 24.11 -13.11
C TYR A 159 -15.49 23.38 -11.81
N LYS A 160 -15.78 22.09 -11.87
CA LYS A 160 -16.04 21.26 -10.70
C LYS A 160 -14.74 20.78 -10.07
N LEU A 161 -14.72 20.79 -8.74
CA LEU A 161 -13.61 20.26 -7.95
C LEU A 161 -13.52 18.75 -8.08
N VAL A 162 -12.35 18.25 -8.45
CA VAL A 162 -12.01 16.83 -8.53
C VAL A 162 -11.25 16.37 -7.29
N TYR A 163 -10.42 17.25 -6.74
CA TYR A 163 -9.61 17.00 -5.55
C TYR A 163 -9.29 18.32 -4.83
N TYR A 164 -9.01 18.26 -3.54
CA TYR A 164 -8.41 19.33 -2.76
C TYR A 164 -7.70 18.76 -1.53
N ASN A 165 -6.61 19.44 -1.07
CA ASN A 165 -5.86 19.06 0.13
C ASN A 165 -6.50 19.61 1.41
N HIS A 166 -5.96 19.19 2.56
CA HIS A 166 -6.44 19.62 3.88
C HIS A 166 -6.43 21.14 4.07
N LYS A 167 -5.44 21.86 3.51
CA LYS A 167 -5.37 23.33 3.59
C LYS A 167 -6.62 23.99 3.00
N ILE A 168 -7.05 23.57 1.82
CA ILE A 168 -8.30 24.05 1.20
C ILE A 168 -9.52 23.71 2.06
N LYS A 169 -9.57 22.48 2.61
CA LYS A 169 -10.67 22.09 3.51
C LYS A 169 -10.72 22.92 4.78
N HIS A 170 -9.57 23.29 5.33
CA HIS A 170 -9.47 24.12 6.53
C HIS A 170 -9.94 25.56 6.28
N ILE A 171 -9.60 26.13 5.10
CA ILE A 171 -10.00 27.48 4.73
C ILE A 171 -11.49 27.53 4.36
N PHE A 172 -11.96 26.55 3.58
CA PHE A 172 -13.32 26.46 3.06
C PHE A 172 -14.01 25.21 3.60
N ASN A 173 -14.44 25.25 4.86
CA ASN A 173 -14.91 24.08 5.63
C ASN A 173 -16.09 23.31 5.01
N GLN A 174 -16.91 23.97 4.20
CA GLN A 174 -18.10 23.37 3.56
C GLN A 174 -17.80 22.79 2.17
N VAL A 175 -16.59 22.98 1.62
CA VAL A 175 -16.22 22.51 0.28
C VAL A 175 -16.30 20.99 0.16
N LYS A 176 -16.79 20.52 -1.00
CA LYS A 176 -16.87 19.09 -1.36
C LYS A 176 -16.36 18.87 -2.78
N VAL A 177 -15.87 17.66 -3.06
CA VAL A 177 -15.61 17.22 -4.43
C VAL A 177 -16.93 17.26 -5.23
N GLY A 178 -16.87 17.77 -6.45
CA GLY A 178 -18.03 18.00 -7.31
C GLY A 178 -18.64 19.39 -7.21
N ASP A 179 -18.30 20.18 -6.19
CA ASP A 179 -18.74 21.58 -6.09
C ASP A 179 -18.06 22.46 -7.15
N TYR A 180 -18.71 23.55 -7.54
CA TYR A 180 -18.10 24.54 -8.42
C TYR A 180 -17.09 25.39 -7.68
N CYS A 181 -15.84 25.49 -8.18
CA CYS A 181 -14.75 26.21 -7.53
C CYS A 181 -15.07 27.70 -7.32
N TYR A 182 -15.67 28.36 -8.30
CA TYR A 182 -16.04 29.78 -8.23
C TYR A 182 -17.09 30.05 -7.13
N LYS A 183 -18.01 29.08 -6.91
CA LYS A 183 -19.03 29.18 -5.86
C LYS A 183 -18.42 28.90 -4.48
N SER A 184 -17.65 27.82 -4.35
CA SER A 184 -17.09 27.39 -3.06
C SER A 184 -15.99 28.32 -2.55
N PHE A 185 -15.15 28.89 -3.45
CA PHE A 185 -14.00 29.70 -3.04
C PHE A 185 -14.26 31.20 -3.10
N ARG A 186 -15.14 31.65 -3.98
CA ARG A 186 -15.39 33.08 -4.26
C ARG A 186 -16.82 33.55 -4.00
N GLY A 187 -17.76 32.60 -3.78
CA GLY A 187 -19.17 32.90 -3.60
C GLY A 187 -19.89 33.43 -4.86
N TYR A 188 -19.32 33.17 -6.05
CA TYR A 188 -19.88 33.61 -7.32
C TYR A 188 -20.88 32.58 -7.88
N ASP A 189 -21.86 33.04 -8.63
CA ASP A 189 -22.80 32.15 -9.31
C ASP A 189 -22.35 31.73 -10.72
N GLU A 190 -21.29 32.36 -11.23
CA GLU A 190 -20.69 32.10 -12.54
C GLU A 190 -19.15 32.05 -12.44
N PRO A 191 -18.45 31.43 -13.43
CA PRO A 191 -17.00 31.36 -13.45
C PRO A 191 -16.33 32.73 -13.39
N CYS A 192 -15.29 32.84 -12.52
CA CYS A 192 -14.58 34.10 -12.26
C CYS A 192 -14.14 34.78 -13.55
N ALA A 193 -14.27 36.11 -13.62
CA ALA A 193 -13.79 36.91 -14.72
C ALA A 193 -12.25 36.87 -14.83
N ASP A 194 -11.56 36.82 -13.69
CA ASP A 194 -10.10 36.76 -13.53
C ASP A 194 -9.56 35.31 -13.39
N CYS A 195 -10.29 34.31 -13.95
CA CYS A 195 -9.95 32.90 -13.79
C CYS A 195 -8.63 32.52 -14.48
N PRO A 196 -7.62 32.05 -13.75
CA PRO A 196 -6.33 31.71 -14.34
C PRO A 196 -6.39 30.49 -15.30
N ILE A 197 -7.43 29.64 -15.17
CA ILE A 197 -7.64 28.50 -16.09
C ILE A 197 -8.08 29.02 -17.48
N LYS A 198 -8.88 30.08 -17.54
CA LYS A 198 -9.30 30.70 -18.80
C LYS A 198 -8.15 31.42 -19.51
N ASP A 199 -7.24 32.01 -18.72
CA ASP A 199 -6.13 32.80 -19.26
C ASP A 199 -4.97 31.92 -19.75
N MET A 200 -4.88 30.68 -19.25
CA MET A 200 -3.85 29.72 -19.64
C MET A 200 -4.04 29.24 -21.07
N LYS A 201 -3.04 29.47 -21.93
CA LYS A 201 -3.03 29.01 -23.34
C LYS A 201 -2.73 27.51 -23.41
N ASP A 202 -3.09 26.88 -24.51
CA ASP A 202 -2.81 25.44 -24.75
C ASP A 202 -1.32 25.12 -24.85
N SER A 203 -0.50 26.10 -25.26
CA SER A 203 0.96 25.99 -25.32
C SER A 203 1.67 26.11 -24.00
N ASP A 204 0.98 26.56 -22.95
CA ASP A 204 1.61 26.88 -21.68
C ASP A 204 1.80 25.62 -20.83
N LEU A 205 3.02 25.40 -20.31
CA LEU A 205 3.31 24.32 -19.34
C LEU A 205 2.70 24.64 -17.97
N SER A 206 2.66 25.93 -17.62
CA SER A 206 2.04 26.45 -16.39
C SER A 206 1.70 27.92 -16.57
N TYR A 207 0.72 28.41 -15.84
CA TYR A 207 0.32 29.81 -15.82
C TYR A 207 0.18 30.28 -14.37
N THR A 208 0.82 31.41 -14.02
CA THR A 208 0.75 31.99 -12.67
C THR A 208 0.11 33.35 -12.74
N LYS A 209 -0.82 33.61 -11.83
CA LYS A 209 -1.54 34.89 -11.71
C LYS A 209 -1.70 35.28 -10.24
N LEU A 210 -1.59 36.57 -9.97
CA LEU A 210 -1.94 37.16 -8.68
C LEU A 210 -3.44 37.43 -8.64
N ILE A 211 -4.10 36.90 -7.61
CA ILE A 211 -5.55 36.98 -7.45
C ILE A 211 -5.89 37.42 -6.04
N TYR A 212 -6.68 38.48 -5.89
CA TYR A 212 -7.26 38.82 -4.59
C TYR A 212 -8.52 38.02 -4.35
N ASN A 213 -8.57 37.27 -3.25
CA ASN A 213 -9.74 36.53 -2.82
C ASN A 213 -10.45 37.27 -1.69
N CYS A 214 -11.61 37.88 -2.00
CA CYS A 214 -12.38 38.68 -1.08
C CYS A 214 -12.99 37.87 0.09
N ASN A 215 -13.33 36.59 -0.12
CA ASN A 215 -13.93 35.73 0.91
C ASN A 215 -12.99 35.46 2.10
N ILE A 216 -11.68 35.46 1.83
CA ILE A 216 -10.65 35.22 2.85
C ILE A 216 -9.73 36.42 3.05
N SER A 217 -10.02 37.52 2.35
CA SER A 217 -9.25 38.77 2.38
C SER A 217 -7.74 38.56 2.16
N ALA A 218 -7.39 37.70 1.19
CA ALA A 218 -6.01 37.31 0.93
C ALA A 218 -5.57 37.57 -0.51
N GLN A 219 -4.32 38.01 -0.66
CA GLN A 219 -3.63 38.09 -1.94
C GLN A 219 -2.97 36.75 -2.21
N LEU A 220 -3.41 36.06 -3.27
CA LEU A 220 -2.95 34.72 -3.63
C LEU A 220 -2.10 34.76 -4.88
N GLU A 221 -0.93 34.10 -4.82
CA GLU A 221 -0.22 33.67 -6.03
C GLU A 221 -0.76 32.30 -6.43
N THR A 222 -1.44 32.26 -7.57
CA THR A 222 -2.14 31.05 -8.04
C THR A 222 -1.49 30.55 -9.32
N THR A 223 -0.94 29.34 -9.26
CA THR A 223 -0.34 28.65 -10.40
C THR A 223 -1.22 27.52 -10.86
N VAL A 224 -1.47 27.46 -12.15
CA VAL A 224 -2.28 26.42 -12.82
C VAL A 224 -1.40 25.60 -13.75
N LYS A 225 -1.61 24.29 -13.77
CA LYS A 225 -1.02 23.34 -14.73
C LYS A 225 -2.10 22.41 -15.28
N ARG A 226 -2.11 22.17 -16.60
CA ARG A 226 -2.92 21.10 -17.18
C ARG A 226 -2.21 19.79 -16.98
N VAL A 227 -2.91 18.80 -16.46
CA VAL A 227 -2.38 17.45 -16.20
C VAL A 227 -3.40 16.40 -16.60
N ARG A 228 -2.91 15.25 -17.02
CA ARG A 228 -3.77 14.09 -17.27
C ARG A 228 -4.03 13.39 -15.95
N TRP A 229 -5.29 13.29 -15.59
CA TRP A 229 -5.77 12.67 -14.36
C TRP A 229 -6.10 11.20 -14.56
N ILE A 230 -6.64 10.58 -13.50
CA ILE A 230 -7.16 9.22 -13.56
C ILE A 230 -8.15 9.07 -14.72
N ASN A 231 -8.16 7.93 -15.40
CA ASN A 231 -8.99 7.67 -16.60
C ASN A 231 -8.72 8.60 -17.80
N SER A 232 -7.50 9.14 -17.89
CA SER A 232 -7.09 10.02 -19.00
C SER A 232 -7.91 11.31 -19.12
N GLN A 233 -8.61 11.72 -18.06
CA GLN A 233 -9.29 13.01 -18.01
C GLN A 233 -8.29 14.15 -17.94
N ASP A 234 -8.44 15.16 -18.77
CA ASP A 234 -7.66 16.39 -18.70
C ASP A 234 -8.23 17.27 -17.59
N VAL A 235 -7.36 17.66 -16.63
CA VAL A 235 -7.74 18.50 -15.49
C VAL A 235 -6.75 19.63 -15.30
N ALA A 236 -7.15 20.66 -14.57
CA ALA A 236 -6.30 21.75 -14.10
C ALA A 236 -5.90 21.52 -12.64
N ALA A 237 -4.62 21.26 -12.40
CA ALA A 237 -4.04 21.24 -11.07
C ALA A 237 -3.65 22.67 -10.69
N VAL A 238 -4.11 23.12 -9.51
CA VAL A 238 -3.94 24.50 -9.05
C VAL A 238 -3.26 24.51 -7.70
N THR A 239 -2.25 25.34 -7.56
CA THR A 239 -1.60 25.66 -6.29
C THR A 239 -1.82 27.13 -5.97
N SER A 240 -2.31 27.45 -4.78
CA SER A 240 -2.51 28.82 -4.32
C SER A 240 -1.71 29.07 -3.04
N ILE A 241 -0.85 30.09 -3.10
CA ILE A 241 0.02 30.54 -2.00
C ILE A 241 -0.52 31.86 -1.49
N ASP A 242 -0.74 31.97 -0.19
CA ASP A 242 -1.11 33.24 0.44
C ASP A 242 0.15 34.12 0.59
N ILE A 243 0.20 35.20 -0.16
CA ILE A 243 1.28 36.16 -0.16
C ILE A 243 0.89 37.49 0.50
N THR A 244 -0.23 37.55 1.18
CA THR A 244 -0.77 38.79 1.78
C THR A 244 0.24 39.50 2.65
N LYS A 245 0.98 38.76 3.48
CA LYS A 245 2.01 39.29 4.34
C LYS A 245 3.12 40.03 3.56
N TYR A 246 3.57 39.47 2.46
CA TYR A 246 4.66 40.05 1.64
C TYR A 246 4.16 41.14 0.68
N TYR A 247 2.86 41.16 0.39
CA TYR A 247 2.27 42.13 -0.52
C TYR A 247 2.01 43.48 0.15
N ASN A 248 1.76 43.49 1.46
CA ASN A 248 1.47 44.70 2.24
C ASN A 248 2.75 45.43 2.73
N GLU A 249 3.94 44.85 2.53
CA GLU A 249 5.24 45.45 2.89
C GLU A 249 5.86 46.31 1.75
N LYS A 250 5.16 46.43 0.60
CA LYS A 250 5.54 47.29 -0.54
C LYS A 250 4.60 48.47 -0.66
#